data_2880108bf11fd2f6009b15c21143a5be
#
_entry.id   2880108bf11fd2f6009b15c21143a5be
#
_cell.length_a   1.000
_cell.length_b   1.000
_cell.length_c   1.000
_cell.angle_alpha   90.00
_cell.angle_beta   90.00
_cell.angle_gamma   90.00
#
_symmetry.space_group_name_H-M   'P 1'
#
loop_
_entity.id
_entity.type
_entity.pdbx_description
1 polymer ?
#
loop_
_entity_poly.entity_id
_entity_poly.type
_entity_poly.pdbx_seq_one_letter_code
_entity_poly.pdbx_strand_id
1 'polypeptide(L)'
;VESDGTLVWDQTTVVVVLAEAGGARGIGYTYADAATARLIQDLLAGVVKGYDAMNPAASWNAMVSAIRNLGRPGIASMAIAAVDVALWDLKSRLLNLPLVSLLGAVRERVPVYGSGGFTSYSIEQLTTQCAAWLDAGIGQVKIKVGREPARDVERVRAVRSAIGAHGGLFVDANGAYSRKQALAQAETFANERVIWFEEPVSSDDLTGLRVLRDRAPAGMDIAAGEYGYDAFYFRSMLEAGAVDVLQADATRCAGITGFLQVGALCEAYGLPLSGHTAPTLHSHLGCALTRMRHVEFFFDHARIEPMLFDGAARVINGCLEPDITRPGLGLEFKSADAERYAA
;
A
#
# COMPACT_ATOMS: atom_id res chain seq x y z
N VAL A 1 -10.14 15.22 -11.02
CA VAL A 1 -8.76 15.60 -10.71
C VAL A 1 -8.57 15.54 -9.21
N GLU A 2 -7.61 14.76 -8.77
CA GLU A 2 -7.23 14.58 -7.36
C GLU A 2 -5.81 15.08 -7.14
N SER A 3 -5.46 15.40 -5.90
CA SER A 3 -4.10 15.84 -5.56
C SER A 3 -3.73 15.53 -4.13
N ASP A 4 -2.44 15.32 -3.92
CA ASP A 4 -1.80 15.25 -2.61
C ASP A 4 -0.91 16.48 -2.34
N GLY A 5 0.06 16.36 -1.46
CA GLY A 5 0.99 17.44 -1.15
C GLY A 5 1.90 17.84 -2.32
N THR A 6 2.19 16.93 -3.23
CA THR A 6 3.21 17.10 -4.28
C THR A 6 2.72 16.78 -5.70
N LEU A 7 1.77 15.89 -5.87
CA LEU A 7 1.30 15.39 -7.16
C LEU A 7 -0.16 15.76 -7.43
N VAL A 8 -0.51 15.83 -8.72
CA VAL A 8 -1.89 15.98 -9.24
C VAL A 8 -2.12 14.89 -10.29
N TRP A 9 -3.27 14.21 -10.23
CA TRP A 9 -3.63 13.18 -11.20
C TRP A 9 -5.12 13.19 -11.54
N ASP A 10 -5.46 12.66 -12.69
CA ASP A 10 -6.84 12.46 -13.16
C ASP A 10 -7.06 11.05 -13.72
N GLN A 11 -6.00 10.24 -13.75
CA GLN A 11 -6.01 8.87 -14.24
C GLN A 11 -5.20 7.97 -13.31
N THR A 12 -5.63 6.71 -13.21
CA THR A 12 -4.90 5.65 -12.52
C THR A 12 -4.73 4.48 -13.47
N THR A 13 -3.50 4.10 -13.76
CA THR A 13 -3.18 2.94 -14.59
C THR A 13 -2.97 1.70 -13.73
N VAL A 14 -3.63 0.61 -14.09
CA VAL A 14 -3.44 -0.71 -13.48
C VAL A 14 -2.87 -1.67 -14.52
N VAL A 15 -1.75 -2.30 -14.20
CA VAL A 15 -1.18 -3.39 -15.01
C VAL A 15 -1.60 -4.71 -14.40
N VAL A 16 -2.33 -5.52 -15.17
CA VAL A 16 -2.79 -6.85 -14.73
C VAL A 16 -1.97 -7.92 -15.44
N VAL A 17 -1.52 -8.91 -14.68
CA VAL A 17 -0.77 -10.09 -15.17
C VAL A 17 -1.59 -11.33 -14.94
N LEU A 18 -1.71 -12.15 -15.98
CA LEU A 18 -2.30 -13.47 -15.93
C LEU A 18 -1.21 -14.52 -16.16
N ALA A 19 -0.93 -15.34 -15.16
CA ALA A 19 0.04 -16.44 -15.24
C ALA A 19 -0.71 -17.77 -15.36
N GLU A 20 -0.30 -18.65 -16.28
CA GLU A 20 -0.99 -19.91 -16.56
C GLU A 20 -0.04 -21.10 -16.45
N ALA A 21 -0.44 -22.13 -15.71
CA ALA A 21 0.18 -23.45 -15.66
C ALA A 21 -0.79 -24.50 -15.12
N GLY A 22 -0.61 -25.75 -15.54
CA GLY A 22 -1.38 -26.88 -14.99
C GLY A 22 -2.90 -26.76 -15.10
N GLY A 23 -3.41 -25.99 -16.07
CA GLY A 23 -4.83 -25.72 -16.23
C GLY A 23 -5.40 -24.65 -15.27
N ALA A 24 -4.60 -24.06 -14.42
CA ALA A 24 -4.97 -22.94 -13.55
C ALA A 24 -4.41 -21.61 -14.08
N ARG A 25 -5.08 -20.52 -13.68
CA ARG A 25 -4.67 -19.15 -13.99
C ARG A 25 -4.56 -18.34 -12.71
N GLY A 26 -3.38 -17.77 -12.46
CA GLY A 26 -3.14 -16.83 -11.36
C GLY A 26 -3.23 -15.38 -11.83
N ILE A 27 -3.62 -14.50 -10.93
CA ILE A 27 -3.82 -13.06 -11.16
C ILE A 27 -2.82 -12.28 -10.30
N GLY A 28 -2.14 -11.32 -10.92
CA GLY A 28 -1.35 -10.31 -10.22
C GLY A 28 -1.58 -8.94 -10.82
N TYR A 29 -1.34 -7.90 -10.07
CA TYR A 29 -1.52 -6.54 -10.55
C TYR A 29 -0.60 -5.55 -9.82
N THR A 30 -0.41 -4.40 -10.45
CA THR A 30 0.28 -3.26 -9.85
C THR A 30 -0.33 -1.96 -10.38
N TYR A 31 -0.31 -0.93 -9.55
CA TYR A 31 -0.70 0.43 -9.93
C TYR A 31 0.55 1.16 -10.40
N ALA A 32 0.75 1.19 -11.72
CA ALA A 32 1.99 1.69 -12.33
C ALA A 32 1.75 2.16 -13.78
N ASP A 33 2.75 2.85 -14.34
CA ASP A 33 2.74 3.31 -15.73
C ASP A 33 2.73 2.13 -16.74
N ALA A 34 2.22 2.37 -17.95
CA ALA A 34 2.19 1.39 -19.04
C ALA A 34 3.58 0.85 -19.42
N ALA A 35 4.67 1.58 -19.15
CA ALA A 35 6.04 1.10 -19.32
C ALA A 35 6.32 -0.16 -18.48
N THR A 36 5.63 -0.33 -17.35
CA THR A 36 5.70 -1.53 -16.52
C THR A 36 5.18 -2.76 -17.29
N ALA A 37 4.06 -2.62 -18.00
CA ALA A 37 3.54 -3.70 -18.85
C ALA A 37 4.50 -4.07 -19.99
N ARG A 38 5.16 -3.07 -20.59
CA ARG A 38 6.20 -3.32 -21.62
C ARG A 38 7.37 -4.11 -21.06
N LEU A 39 7.87 -3.77 -19.88
CA LEU A 39 8.97 -4.52 -19.25
C LEU A 39 8.57 -5.98 -18.97
N ILE A 40 7.33 -6.21 -18.53
CA ILE A 40 6.82 -7.56 -18.34
C ILE A 40 6.80 -8.32 -19.66
N GLN A 41 6.23 -7.75 -20.71
CA GLN A 41 6.06 -8.39 -22.02
C GLN A 41 7.40 -8.66 -22.71
N ASP A 42 8.29 -7.67 -22.75
CA ASP A 42 9.51 -7.71 -23.53
C ASP A 42 10.63 -8.49 -22.82
N LEU A 43 10.60 -8.60 -21.50
CA LEU A 43 11.67 -9.25 -20.73
C LEU A 43 11.15 -10.30 -19.73
N LEU A 44 10.34 -9.90 -18.73
CA LEU A 44 10.08 -10.75 -17.58
C LEU A 44 9.26 -12.01 -17.92
N ALA A 45 8.32 -11.92 -18.86
CA ALA A 45 7.54 -13.06 -19.34
C ALA A 45 8.46 -14.15 -19.93
N GLY A 46 9.49 -13.76 -20.67
CA GLY A 46 10.51 -14.68 -21.20
C GLY A 46 11.36 -15.32 -20.10
N VAL A 47 11.65 -14.55 -19.05
CA VAL A 47 12.45 -15.02 -17.90
C VAL A 47 11.73 -16.10 -17.11
N VAL A 48 10.43 -15.93 -16.83
CA VAL A 48 9.66 -16.87 -15.96
C VAL A 48 9.10 -18.06 -16.72
N LYS A 49 9.04 -17.99 -18.04
CA LYS A 49 8.51 -19.07 -18.87
C LYS A 49 9.33 -20.38 -18.69
N GLY A 50 8.61 -21.45 -18.36
CA GLY A 50 9.21 -22.76 -18.13
C GLY A 50 9.73 -23.01 -16.71
N TYR A 51 9.62 -22.04 -15.81
CA TYR A 51 9.86 -22.27 -14.39
C TYR A 51 8.72 -23.08 -13.77
N ASP A 52 9.05 -23.81 -12.72
CA ASP A 52 8.07 -24.54 -11.92
C ASP A 52 7.17 -23.55 -11.16
N ALA A 53 5.86 -23.60 -11.45
CA ALA A 53 4.86 -22.73 -10.82
C ALA A 53 4.78 -22.96 -9.28
N MET A 54 5.28 -24.07 -8.77
CA MET A 54 5.34 -24.33 -7.33
C MET A 54 6.46 -23.56 -6.63
N ASN A 55 7.37 -22.92 -7.38
CA ASN A 55 8.54 -22.22 -6.86
C ASN A 55 8.59 -20.73 -7.25
N PRO A 56 7.62 -19.86 -6.81
CA PRO A 56 7.62 -18.44 -7.11
C PRO A 56 8.93 -17.74 -6.75
N ALA A 57 9.59 -18.13 -5.65
CA ALA A 57 10.85 -17.55 -5.23
C ALA A 57 11.99 -17.74 -6.24
N ALA A 58 12.02 -18.86 -6.97
CA ALA A 58 13.01 -19.09 -8.03
C ALA A 58 12.78 -18.14 -9.21
N SER A 59 11.53 -18.00 -9.65
CA SER A 59 11.13 -17.04 -10.69
C SER A 59 11.45 -15.61 -10.27
N TRP A 60 11.17 -15.26 -9.01
CA TRP A 60 11.49 -13.94 -8.45
C TRP A 60 12.99 -13.63 -8.51
N ASN A 61 13.85 -14.57 -8.08
CA ASN A 61 15.30 -14.41 -8.17
C ASN A 61 15.80 -14.27 -9.62
N ALA A 62 15.22 -15.02 -10.55
CA ALA A 62 15.54 -14.92 -11.97
C ALA A 62 15.17 -13.53 -12.52
N MET A 63 13.98 -13.02 -12.20
CA MET A 63 13.55 -11.68 -12.59
C MET A 63 14.46 -10.58 -12.02
N VAL A 64 14.79 -10.66 -10.71
CA VAL A 64 15.71 -9.71 -10.07
C VAL A 64 17.09 -9.73 -10.74
N SER A 65 17.58 -10.89 -11.13
CA SER A 65 18.84 -11.03 -11.84
C SER A 65 18.79 -10.45 -13.24
N ALA A 66 17.69 -10.66 -13.96
CA ALA A 66 17.49 -10.16 -15.33
C ALA A 66 17.48 -8.64 -15.40
N ILE A 67 16.94 -7.94 -14.38
CA ILE A 67 16.85 -6.48 -14.36
C ILE A 67 18.10 -5.78 -13.79
N ARG A 68 19.17 -6.51 -13.47
CA ARG A 68 20.36 -5.96 -12.80
C ARG A 68 20.89 -4.68 -13.43
N ASN A 69 20.93 -4.62 -14.75
CA ASN A 69 21.45 -3.46 -15.49
C ASN A 69 20.40 -2.36 -15.75
N LEU A 70 19.14 -2.60 -15.39
CA LEU A 70 18.05 -1.63 -15.51
C LEU A 70 17.82 -0.87 -14.19
N GLY A 71 18.31 -1.41 -13.06
CA GLY A 71 17.99 -0.93 -11.73
C GLY A 71 16.73 -1.57 -11.14
N ARG A 72 16.67 -1.70 -9.81
CA ARG A 72 15.54 -2.32 -9.12
C ARG A 72 14.40 -1.34 -8.79
N PRO A 73 14.67 -0.12 -8.27
CA PRO A 73 13.62 0.80 -7.86
C PRO A 73 12.67 1.20 -9.01
N GLY A 74 11.44 1.52 -8.64
CA GLY A 74 10.44 2.02 -9.59
C GLY A 74 9.86 0.93 -10.48
N ILE A 75 9.76 1.20 -11.78
CA ILE A 75 9.09 0.38 -12.81
C ILE A 75 9.53 -1.09 -12.76
N ALA A 76 10.82 -1.35 -12.59
CA ALA A 76 11.33 -2.72 -12.58
C ALA A 76 10.81 -3.53 -11.39
N SER A 77 10.79 -2.95 -10.20
CA SER A 77 10.25 -3.60 -9.00
C SER A 77 8.73 -3.78 -9.08
N MET A 78 8.00 -2.78 -9.61
CA MET A 78 6.56 -2.89 -9.83
C MET A 78 6.20 -3.95 -10.87
N ALA A 79 7.02 -4.10 -11.93
CA ALA A 79 6.86 -5.17 -12.91
C ALA A 79 7.05 -6.56 -12.29
N ILE A 80 8.13 -6.72 -11.50
CA ILE A 80 8.36 -7.96 -10.75
C ILE A 80 7.21 -8.23 -9.78
N ALA A 81 6.70 -7.18 -9.11
CA ALA A 81 5.60 -7.30 -8.17
C ALA A 81 4.35 -7.91 -8.81
N ALA A 82 3.92 -7.38 -9.95
CA ALA A 82 2.74 -7.90 -10.65
C ALA A 82 2.91 -9.37 -11.07
N VAL A 83 4.09 -9.75 -11.56
CA VAL A 83 4.38 -11.14 -11.95
C VAL A 83 4.48 -12.05 -10.73
N ASP A 84 5.16 -11.64 -9.66
CA ASP A 84 5.31 -12.42 -8.43
C ASP A 84 3.95 -12.69 -7.76
N VAL A 85 3.09 -11.67 -7.67
CA VAL A 85 1.73 -11.82 -7.17
C VAL A 85 0.93 -12.83 -7.99
N ALA A 86 1.03 -12.77 -9.34
CA ALA A 86 0.37 -13.74 -10.22
C ALA A 86 0.88 -15.16 -10.01
N LEU A 87 2.18 -15.34 -9.78
CA LEU A 87 2.78 -16.66 -9.54
C LEU A 87 2.39 -17.23 -8.16
N TRP A 88 2.30 -16.42 -7.13
CA TRP A 88 1.80 -16.83 -5.82
C TRP A 88 0.31 -17.19 -5.85
N ASP A 89 -0.50 -16.40 -6.55
CA ASP A 89 -1.91 -16.70 -6.75
C ASP A 89 -2.09 -18.00 -7.54
N LEU A 90 -1.31 -18.20 -8.61
CA LEU A 90 -1.29 -19.44 -9.40
C LEU A 90 -0.94 -20.65 -8.54
N LYS A 91 0.14 -20.58 -7.74
CA LYS A 91 0.53 -21.65 -6.81
C LYS A 91 -0.60 -22.00 -5.84
N SER A 92 -1.23 -20.97 -5.26
CA SER A 92 -2.36 -21.16 -4.35
C SER A 92 -3.54 -21.86 -5.02
N ARG A 93 -3.86 -21.47 -6.26
CA ARG A 93 -4.94 -22.09 -7.07
C ARG A 93 -4.60 -23.53 -7.45
N LEU A 94 -3.37 -23.82 -7.83
CA LEU A 94 -2.93 -25.19 -8.12
C LEU A 94 -3.04 -26.12 -6.90
N LEU A 95 -2.84 -25.58 -5.70
CA LEU A 95 -3.00 -26.30 -4.43
C LEU A 95 -4.44 -26.27 -3.91
N ASN A 96 -5.33 -25.54 -4.58
CA ASN A 96 -6.71 -25.29 -4.13
C ASN A 96 -6.78 -24.73 -2.70
N LEU A 97 -5.89 -23.79 -2.37
CA LEU A 97 -5.81 -23.13 -1.06
C LEU A 97 -5.98 -21.61 -1.21
N PRO A 98 -6.66 -20.93 -0.28
CA PRO A 98 -6.57 -19.46 -0.18
C PRO A 98 -5.12 -19.03 0.05
N LEU A 99 -4.72 -17.87 -0.51
CA LEU A 99 -3.34 -17.38 -0.37
C LEU A 99 -2.94 -17.23 1.10
N VAL A 100 -3.81 -16.68 1.94
CA VAL A 100 -3.55 -16.51 3.38
C VAL A 100 -3.25 -17.83 4.08
N SER A 101 -3.92 -18.92 3.69
CA SER A 101 -3.67 -20.25 4.24
C SER A 101 -2.33 -20.83 3.78
N LEU A 102 -1.94 -20.58 2.53
CA LEU A 102 -0.65 -20.97 1.99
C LEU A 102 0.51 -20.23 2.68
N LEU A 103 0.31 -18.95 3.01
CA LEU A 103 1.31 -18.12 3.70
C LEU A 103 1.42 -18.44 5.20
N GLY A 104 0.37 -18.99 5.80
CA GLY A 104 0.27 -19.26 7.24
C GLY A 104 -0.36 -18.08 7.99
N ALA A 105 -1.69 -18.12 8.18
CA ALA A 105 -2.41 -17.08 8.88
C ALA A 105 -2.07 -17.04 10.38
N VAL A 106 -1.82 -15.84 10.90
CA VAL A 106 -1.64 -15.57 12.35
C VAL A 106 -2.85 -14.84 12.93
N ARG A 107 -3.77 -14.35 12.08
CA ARG A 107 -5.05 -13.74 12.44
C ARG A 107 -6.06 -13.92 11.32
N GLU A 108 -7.35 -13.75 11.64
CA GLU A 108 -8.44 -13.91 10.67
C GLU A 108 -8.75 -12.62 9.89
N ARG A 109 -8.42 -11.47 10.44
CA ARG A 109 -8.72 -10.15 9.88
C ARG A 109 -7.63 -9.14 10.22
N VAL A 110 -7.51 -8.10 9.41
CA VAL A 110 -6.58 -7.00 9.62
C VAL A 110 -7.34 -5.67 9.69
N PRO A 111 -7.08 -4.79 10.67
CA PRO A 111 -7.69 -3.46 10.75
C PRO A 111 -7.36 -2.62 9.53
N VAL A 112 -8.24 -1.64 9.21
CA VAL A 112 -7.98 -0.65 8.17
C VAL A 112 -8.12 0.78 8.68
N TYR A 113 -7.52 1.71 7.93
CA TYR A 113 -7.85 3.13 8.00
C TYR A 113 -8.34 3.60 6.63
N GLY A 114 -9.36 4.48 6.60
CA GLY A 114 -9.87 5.09 5.39
C GLY A 114 -8.89 6.15 4.91
N SER A 115 -8.52 6.14 3.65
CA SER A 115 -7.58 7.09 3.07
C SER A 115 -8.10 7.70 1.79
N GLY A 116 -7.94 9.00 1.69
CA GLY A 116 -8.38 9.87 0.60
C GLY A 116 -8.10 11.31 1.01
N GLY A 117 -9.16 12.10 1.24
CA GLY A 117 -9.04 13.45 1.79
C GLY A 117 -8.09 14.34 0.99
N PHE A 118 -8.17 14.21 -0.34
CA PHE A 118 -7.25 14.86 -1.28
C PHE A 118 -7.18 16.35 -1.12
N THR A 119 -6.03 16.94 -1.38
CA THR A 119 -5.83 18.40 -1.23
C THR A 119 -6.69 19.23 -2.19
N SER A 120 -7.16 18.62 -3.30
CA SER A 120 -8.12 19.21 -4.23
C SER A 120 -9.56 19.32 -3.71
N TYR A 121 -9.89 18.62 -2.63
CA TYR A 121 -11.25 18.61 -2.08
C TYR A 121 -11.59 19.91 -1.35
N SER A 122 -12.82 20.40 -1.54
CA SER A 122 -13.40 21.40 -0.65
C SER A 122 -13.50 20.87 0.79
N ILE A 123 -13.65 21.74 1.76
CA ILE A 123 -13.85 21.33 3.17
C ILE A 123 -15.09 20.43 3.30
N GLU A 124 -16.16 20.74 2.59
CA GLU A 124 -17.38 19.94 2.59
C GLU A 124 -17.15 18.52 2.05
N GLN A 125 -16.50 18.38 0.89
CA GLN A 125 -16.17 17.08 0.31
C GLN A 125 -15.27 16.27 1.24
N LEU A 126 -14.25 16.92 1.81
CA LEU A 126 -13.29 16.33 2.73
C LEU A 126 -13.98 15.78 3.99
N THR A 127 -14.79 16.60 4.65
CA THR A 127 -15.48 16.21 5.89
C THR A 127 -16.54 15.14 5.63
N THR A 128 -17.27 15.24 4.52
CA THR A 128 -18.26 14.24 4.09
C THR A 128 -17.60 12.87 3.86
N GLN A 129 -16.45 12.81 3.17
CA GLN A 129 -15.74 11.56 2.94
C GLN A 129 -15.24 10.95 4.27
N CYS A 130 -14.64 11.76 5.14
CA CYS A 130 -14.15 11.29 6.43
C CYS A 130 -15.28 10.78 7.34
N ALA A 131 -16.43 11.46 7.39
CA ALA A 131 -17.59 10.99 8.12
C ALA A 131 -18.13 9.67 7.57
N ALA A 132 -18.19 9.53 6.23
CA ALA A 132 -18.65 8.30 5.58
C ALA A 132 -17.75 7.09 5.91
N TRP A 133 -16.44 7.27 6.11
CA TRP A 133 -15.55 6.20 6.56
C TRP A 133 -15.93 5.71 7.97
N LEU A 134 -16.22 6.64 8.90
CA LEU A 134 -16.64 6.28 10.26
C LEU A 134 -18.01 5.58 10.25
N ASP A 135 -18.96 6.07 9.46
CA ASP A 135 -20.28 5.44 9.30
C ASP A 135 -20.18 4.02 8.71
N ALA A 136 -19.17 3.76 7.88
CA ALA A 136 -18.83 2.43 7.38
C ALA A 136 -18.07 1.55 8.41
N GLY A 137 -17.87 2.05 9.65
CA GLY A 137 -17.20 1.34 10.73
C GLY A 137 -15.66 1.43 10.72
N ILE A 138 -15.07 2.27 9.87
CA ILE A 138 -13.62 2.52 9.83
C ILE A 138 -13.28 3.58 10.88
N GLY A 139 -12.64 3.18 11.97
CA GLY A 139 -12.38 4.05 13.13
C GLY A 139 -11.26 5.07 12.95
N GLN A 140 -10.51 5.04 11.84
CA GLN A 140 -9.36 5.91 11.58
C GLN A 140 -9.39 6.42 10.14
N VAL A 141 -9.08 7.70 9.94
CA VAL A 141 -9.08 8.32 8.61
C VAL A 141 -7.79 9.08 8.35
N LYS A 142 -7.29 9.03 7.12
CA LYS A 142 -6.11 9.75 6.64
C LYS A 142 -6.51 10.80 5.61
N ILE A 143 -5.98 12.02 5.75
CA ILE A 143 -6.15 13.10 4.80
C ILE A 143 -4.82 13.59 4.26
N LYS A 144 -4.82 14.09 3.03
CA LYS A 144 -3.65 14.69 2.39
C LYS A 144 -3.49 16.15 2.82
N VAL A 145 -2.23 16.53 3.10
CA VAL A 145 -1.81 17.88 3.49
C VAL A 145 -0.55 18.30 2.71
N GLY A 146 -0.05 19.50 2.91
CA GLY A 146 1.25 19.94 2.37
C GLY A 146 1.19 20.78 1.11
N ARG A 147 0.10 20.73 0.33
CA ARG A 147 -0.03 21.52 -0.91
C ARG A 147 -0.18 23.01 -0.65
N GLU A 148 -0.94 23.36 0.34
CA GLU A 148 -1.14 24.73 0.81
C GLU A 148 -0.94 24.78 2.33
N PRO A 149 0.33 24.80 2.81
CA PRO A 149 0.64 24.65 4.23
C PRO A 149 -0.10 25.61 5.17
N ALA A 150 -0.45 26.80 4.68
CA ALA A 150 -1.21 27.79 5.45
C ALA A 150 -2.67 27.36 5.71
N ARG A 151 -3.22 26.45 4.88
CA ARG A 151 -4.60 25.96 5.00
C ARG A 151 -4.71 24.60 5.67
N ASP A 152 -3.60 23.89 5.85
CA ASP A 152 -3.62 22.52 6.35
C ASP A 152 -4.23 22.41 7.73
N VAL A 153 -3.99 23.39 8.60
CA VAL A 153 -4.57 23.44 9.96
C VAL A 153 -6.09 23.57 9.91
N GLU A 154 -6.63 24.39 8.99
CA GLU A 154 -8.08 24.53 8.78
C GLU A 154 -8.68 23.18 8.35
N ARG A 155 -8.05 22.49 7.40
CA ARG A 155 -8.48 21.18 6.90
C ARG A 155 -8.49 20.12 8.02
N VAL A 156 -7.41 20.05 8.80
CA VAL A 156 -7.28 19.12 9.94
C VAL A 156 -8.36 19.40 10.99
N ARG A 157 -8.62 20.65 11.35
CA ARG A 157 -9.69 21.05 12.30
C ARG A 157 -11.07 20.68 11.80
N ALA A 158 -11.35 20.93 10.52
CA ALA A 158 -12.63 20.58 9.93
C ALA A 158 -12.89 19.07 10.01
N VAL A 159 -11.89 18.26 9.66
CA VAL A 159 -12.00 16.80 9.77
C VAL A 159 -12.13 16.35 11.22
N ARG A 160 -11.34 16.90 12.15
CA ARG A 160 -11.48 16.60 13.58
C ARG A 160 -12.89 16.87 14.10
N SER A 161 -13.48 17.98 13.67
CA SER A 161 -14.87 18.30 14.02
C SER A 161 -15.87 17.31 13.45
N ALA A 162 -15.67 16.85 12.21
CA ALA A 162 -16.54 15.89 11.54
C ALA A 162 -16.47 14.47 12.12
N ILE A 163 -15.26 13.99 12.44
CA ILE A 163 -15.06 12.62 12.97
C ILE A 163 -15.19 12.54 14.49
N GLY A 164 -15.34 13.68 15.18
CA GLY A 164 -15.50 13.74 16.63
C GLY A 164 -14.21 13.40 17.39
N ALA A 165 -14.34 13.24 18.70
CA ALA A 165 -13.21 13.05 19.61
C ALA A 165 -12.56 11.66 19.56
N HIS A 166 -13.29 10.66 19.11
CA HIS A 166 -12.89 9.25 19.15
C HIS A 166 -12.33 8.74 17.83
N GLY A 167 -12.61 9.40 16.71
CA GLY A 167 -12.05 9.04 15.41
C GLY A 167 -10.53 9.25 15.39
N GLY A 168 -9.76 8.26 14.97
CA GLY A 168 -8.32 8.41 14.72
C GLY A 168 -8.08 9.30 13.51
N LEU A 169 -7.21 10.31 13.65
CA LEU A 169 -6.88 11.24 12.57
C LEU A 169 -5.43 11.09 12.17
N PHE A 170 -5.21 10.78 10.91
CA PHE A 170 -3.93 10.65 10.24
C PHE A 170 -3.76 11.78 9.22
N VAL A 171 -2.54 12.23 9.03
CA VAL A 171 -2.18 13.16 7.95
C VAL A 171 -1.03 12.60 7.13
N ASP A 172 -1.02 12.93 5.84
CA ASP A 172 0.02 12.54 4.91
C ASP A 172 0.42 13.74 4.05
N ALA A 173 1.68 14.10 4.12
CA ALA A 173 2.23 15.24 3.37
C ALA A 173 2.93 14.83 2.06
N ASN A 174 3.13 13.54 1.80
CA ASN A 174 3.82 13.03 0.61
C ASN A 174 5.16 13.77 0.35
N GLY A 175 5.90 14.06 1.43
CA GLY A 175 7.20 14.72 1.36
C GLY A 175 7.19 16.23 1.13
N ALA A 176 6.04 16.90 1.22
CA ALA A 176 5.89 18.30 0.80
C ALA A 176 6.59 19.32 1.70
N TYR A 177 6.80 19.02 2.98
CA TYR A 177 7.36 20.01 3.91
C TYR A 177 8.88 19.97 3.97
N SER A 178 9.48 21.10 4.29
CA SER A 178 10.84 21.13 4.84
C SER A 178 10.83 20.60 6.27
N ARG A 179 11.99 20.16 6.79
CA ARG A 179 12.13 19.64 8.16
C ARG A 179 11.56 20.59 9.23
N LYS A 180 11.80 21.91 9.07
CA LYS A 180 11.31 22.92 10.03
C LYS A 180 9.81 23.14 9.92
N GLN A 181 9.27 23.15 8.71
CA GLN A 181 7.83 23.23 8.51
C GLN A 181 7.13 22.00 9.08
N ALA A 182 7.66 20.79 8.80
CA ALA A 182 7.11 19.55 9.32
C ALA A 182 7.08 19.52 10.86
N LEU A 183 8.13 19.98 11.55
CA LEU A 183 8.14 20.10 13.01
C LEU A 183 7.08 21.08 13.52
N ALA A 184 6.94 22.26 12.90
CA ALA A 184 5.94 23.23 13.28
C ALA A 184 4.50 22.71 13.02
N GLN A 185 4.30 21.99 11.93
CA GLN A 185 3.01 21.37 11.63
C GLN A 185 2.70 20.21 12.60
N ALA A 186 3.69 19.38 12.96
CA ALA A 186 3.51 18.31 13.93
C ALA A 186 2.99 18.84 15.28
N GLU A 187 3.58 19.92 15.79
CA GLU A 187 3.12 20.62 17.00
C GLU A 187 1.66 21.09 16.87
N THR A 188 1.33 21.67 15.73
CA THR A 188 0.00 22.21 15.48
C THR A 188 -1.04 21.10 15.30
N PHE A 189 -0.70 20.05 14.57
CA PHE A 189 -1.57 18.89 14.33
C PHE A 189 -1.82 18.07 15.60
N ALA A 190 -0.84 18.03 16.53
CA ALA A 190 -1.03 17.38 17.83
C ALA A 190 -2.14 18.02 18.67
N ASN A 191 -2.36 19.35 18.56
CA ASN A 191 -3.49 20.02 19.21
C ASN A 191 -4.86 19.52 18.71
N GLU A 192 -4.90 19.01 17.49
CA GLU A 192 -6.08 18.39 16.87
C GLU A 192 -6.07 16.86 17.04
N ARG A 193 -5.20 16.33 17.89
CA ARG A 193 -5.05 14.89 18.16
C ARG A 193 -4.80 14.07 16.90
N VAL A 194 -3.95 14.55 16.00
CA VAL A 194 -3.37 13.76 14.93
C VAL A 194 -2.38 12.77 15.54
N ILE A 195 -2.55 11.49 15.24
CA ILE A 195 -1.78 10.39 15.83
C ILE A 195 -0.84 9.68 14.84
N TRP A 196 -0.80 10.16 13.58
CA TRP A 196 0.00 9.62 12.49
C TRP A 196 0.36 10.74 11.53
N PHE A 197 1.64 10.90 11.25
CA PHE A 197 2.15 11.85 10.28
C PHE A 197 3.03 11.11 9.26
N GLU A 198 2.43 10.86 8.10
CA GLU A 198 3.05 10.15 7.00
C GLU A 198 3.87 11.11 6.15
N GLU A 199 5.06 10.67 5.79
CA GLU A 199 6.00 11.39 4.92
C GLU A 199 6.00 12.91 5.14
N PRO A 200 6.24 13.37 6.39
CA PRO A 200 6.29 14.82 6.66
C PRO A 200 7.35 15.53 5.83
N VAL A 201 8.43 14.83 5.48
CA VAL A 201 9.49 15.21 4.55
C VAL A 201 9.68 14.08 3.54
N SER A 202 10.45 14.31 2.47
CA SER A 202 10.74 13.28 1.47
C SER A 202 11.18 11.96 2.13
N SER A 203 10.67 10.84 1.63
CA SER A 203 11.08 9.50 2.05
C SER A 203 12.56 9.20 1.81
N ASP A 204 13.23 9.96 0.94
CA ASP A 204 14.67 9.89 0.73
C ASP A 204 15.47 10.63 1.82
N ASP A 205 14.82 11.50 2.60
CA ASP A 205 15.45 12.23 3.68
C ASP A 205 15.39 11.46 5.01
N LEU A 206 16.08 10.32 5.08
CA LEU A 206 16.12 9.48 6.29
C LEU A 206 16.55 10.22 7.55
N THR A 207 17.48 11.16 7.42
CA THR A 207 17.93 12.03 8.54
C THR A 207 16.81 12.96 8.99
N GLY A 208 16.06 13.54 8.05
CA GLY A 208 14.91 14.38 8.35
C GLY A 208 13.79 13.60 9.04
N LEU A 209 13.44 12.44 8.51
CA LEU A 209 12.46 11.54 9.12
C LEU A 209 12.87 11.17 10.55
N ARG A 210 14.14 10.81 10.79
CA ARG A 210 14.67 10.52 12.12
C ARG A 210 14.53 11.72 13.08
N VAL A 211 14.85 12.94 12.63
CA VAL A 211 14.67 14.15 13.44
C VAL A 211 13.19 14.35 13.78
N LEU A 212 12.29 14.13 12.84
CA LEU A 212 10.85 14.25 13.08
C LEU A 212 10.37 13.19 14.06
N ARG A 213 10.76 11.93 13.88
CA ARG A 213 10.43 10.85 14.80
C ARG A 213 10.87 11.14 16.24
N ASP A 214 12.10 11.63 16.41
CA ASP A 214 12.65 11.91 17.74
C ASP A 214 12.07 13.17 18.41
N ARG A 215 11.44 14.07 17.65
CA ARG A 215 10.98 15.39 18.12
C ARG A 215 9.49 15.66 17.94
N ALA A 216 8.76 14.84 17.18
CA ALA A 216 7.32 14.98 17.09
C ALA A 216 6.67 14.80 18.47
N PRO A 217 5.51 15.42 18.72
CA PRO A 217 4.79 15.27 19.96
C PRO A 217 4.50 13.81 20.30
N ALA A 218 4.61 13.43 21.56
CA ALA A 218 4.31 12.08 22.02
C ALA A 218 2.85 11.69 21.64
N GLY A 219 2.67 10.50 21.07
CA GLY A 219 1.38 10.01 20.58
C GLY A 219 1.15 10.27 19.09
N MET A 220 2.11 10.87 18.37
CA MET A 220 2.10 11.00 16.92
C MET A 220 3.20 10.11 16.33
N ASP A 221 2.81 9.03 15.64
CA ASP A 221 3.74 8.16 14.93
C ASP A 221 4.19 8.81 13.62
N ILE A 222 5.48 8.77 13.33
CA ILE A 222 6.05 9.12 12.02
C ILE A 222 6.10 7.86 11.17
N ALA A 223 5.53 7.92 9.97
CA ALA A 223 5.47 6.80 9.06
C ALA A 223 5.97 7.16 7.66
N ALA A 224 6.60 6.20 7.01
CA ALA A 224 7.02 6.26 5.62
C ALA A 224 7.34 4.84 5.12
N GLY A 225 7.52 4.69 3.79
CA GLY A 225 7.96 3.44 3.20
C GLY A 225 7.19 3.02 1.95
N GLU A 226 6.13 3.72 1.56
CA GLU A 226 5.35 3.40 0.36
C GLU A 226 6.19 3.42 -0.94
N TYR A 227 7.29 4.17 -0.98
CA TYR A 227 8.27 4.21 -2.08
C TYR A 227 9.41 3.21 -1.90
N GLY A 228 9.28 2.25 -0.99
CA GLY A 228 10.24 1.15 -0.83
C GLY A 228 10.06 0.10 -1.92
N TYR A 229 11.13 -0.18 -2.67
CA TYR A 229 11.10 -1.10 -3.81
C TYR A 229 11.87 -2.39 -3.57
N ASP A 230 12.70 -2.46 -2.54
CA ASP A 230 13.46 -3.65 -2.19
C ASP A 230 13.90 -3.67 -0.72
N ALA A 231 14.36 -4.83 -0.25
CA ALA A 231 14.78 -5.03 1.13
C ALA A 231 15.93 -4.10 1.57
N PHE A 232 16.76 -3.61 0.65
CA PHE A 232 17.88 -2.71 0.99
C PHE A 232 17.38 -1.33 1.38
N TYR A 233 16.36 -0.82 0.69
CA TYR A 233 15.69 0.42 1.04
C TYR A 233 15.08 0.34 2.45
N PHE A 234 14.30 -0.70 2.72
CA PHE A 234 13.65 -0.88 4.02
C PHE A 234 14.66 -1.05 5.15
N ARG A 235 15.72 -1.84 4.92
CA ARG A 235 16.81 -1.97 5.87
C ARG A 235 17.43 -0.61 6.20
N SER A 236 17.74 0.21 5.19
CA SER A 236 18.34 1.53 5.40
C SER A 236 17.42 2.46 6.20
N MET A 237 16.12 2.41 5.97
CA MET A 237 15.12 3.19 6.73
C MET A 237 15.06 2.74 8.20
N LEU A 238 15.07 1.44 8.44
CA LEU A 238 15.07 0.85 9.79
C LEU A 238 16.38 1.13 10.54
N GLU A 239 17.55 0.95 9.90
CA GLU A 239 18.87 1.24 10.46
C GLU A 239 19.02 2.74 10.82
N ALA A 240 18.48 3.63 10.00
CA ALA A 240 18.43 5.06 10.29
C ALA A 240 17.51 5.40 11.48
N GLY A 241 16.63 4.48 11.88
CA GLY A 241 15.58 4.75 12.86
C GLY A 241 14.64 5.87 12.38
N ALA A 242 14.30 5.87 11.10
CA ALA A 242 13.61 6.96 10.44
C ALA A 242 12.12 7.03 10.77
N VAL A 243 11.50 5.92 11.18
CA VAL A 243 10.05 5.81 11.37
C VAL A 243 9.69 5.09 12.67
N ASP A 244 8.48 5.35 13.18
CA ASP A 244 7.82 4.59 14.23
C ASP A 244 7.04 3.42 13.65
N VAL A 245 6.47 3.60 12.45
CA VAL A 245 5.76 2.57 11.69
C VAL A 245 6.30 2.54 10.27
N LEU A 246 6.75 1.37 9.82
CA LEU A 246 7.16 1.18 8.44
C LEU A 246 5.94 0.93 7.56
N GLN A 247 5.89 1.56 6.38
CA GLN A 247 4.94 1.22 5.34
C GLN A 247 5.60 0.40 4.23
N ALA A 248 4.82 -0.49 3.62
CA ALA A 248 5.23 -1.19 2.41
C ALA A 248 4.02 -1.47 1.51
N ASP A 249 4.28 -1.56 0.22
CA ASP A 249 3.31 -1.88 -0.80
C ASP A 249 3.76 -3.10 -1.60
N ALA A 250 3.02 -4.20 -1.50
CA ALA A 250 3.33 -5.43 -2.21
C ALA A 250 3.25 -5.26 -3.74
N THR A 251 2.50 -4.26 -4.24
CA THR A 251 2.46 -3.93 -5.67
C THR A 251 3.69 -3.13 -6.13
N ARG A 252 4.51 -2.61 -5.18
CA ARG A 252 5.72 -1.82 -5.45
C ARG A 252 7.01 -2.55 -5.04
N CYS A 253 7.02 -3.23 -3.89
CA CYS A 253 8.23 -3.81 -3.29
C CYS A 253 8.57 -5.21 -3.81
N ALA A 254 8.38 -5.43 -5.10
CA ALA A 254 8.65 -6.69 -5.81
C ALA A 254 7.75 -7.86 -5.36
N GLY A 255 6.48 -7.59 -5.04
CA GLY A 255 5.45 -8.59 -4.86
C GLY A 255 5.34 -9.16 -3.45
N ILE A 256 4.65 -10.26 -3.35
CA ILE A 256 4.45 -11.01 -2.10
C ILE A 256 5.82 -11.43 -1.52
N THR A 257 6.71 -11.93 -2.37
CA THR A 257 8.06 -12.34 -1.96
C THR A 257 8.82 -11.18 -1.31
N GLY A 258 8.78 -10.00 -1.91
CA GLY A 258 9.41 -8.79 -1.34
C GLY A 258 8.73 -8.34 -0.04
N PHE A 259 7.40 -8.34 0.01
CA PHE A 259 6.64 -7.92 1.19
C PHE A 259 6.89 -8.83 2.41
N LEU A 260 7.04 -10.15 2.19
CA LEU A 260 7.41 -11.09 3.25
C LEU A 260 8.82 -10.80 3.80
N GLN A 261 9.76 -10.37 2.95
CA GLN A 261 11.09 -9.93 3.40
C GLN A 261 10.98 -8.66 4.28
N VAL A 262 10.12 -7.71 3.91
CA VAL A 262 9.84 -6.51 4.73
C VAL A 262 9.23 -6.89 6.07
N GLY A 263 8.28 -7.81 6.08
CA GLY A 263 7.68 -8.34 7.31
C GLY A 263 8.72 -8.94 8.26
N ALA A 264 9.67 -9.72 7.73
CA ALA A 264 10.77 -10.29 8.50
C ALA A 264 11.73 -9.21 9.06
N LEU A 265 12.00 -8.15 8.30
CA LEU A 265 12.77 -7.00 8.78
C LEU A 265 12.03 -6.28 9.93
N CYS A 266 10.74 -6.00 9.76
CA CYS A 266 9.93 -5.38 10.83
C CYS A 266 9.91 -6.23 12.10
N GLU A 267 9.82 -7.55 11.98
CA GLU A 267 9.90 -8.47 13.11
C GLU A 267 11.25 -8.36 13.83
N ALA A 268 12.36 -8.39 13.07
CA ALA A 268 13.72 -8.30 13.61
C ALA A 268 14.01 -6.97 14.31
N TYR A 269 13.44 -5.86 13.82
CA TYR A 269 13.58 -4.53 14.42
C TYR A 269 12.52 -4.20 15.47
N GLY A 270 11.53 -5.08 15.68
CA GLY A 270 10.46 -4.86 16.64
C GLY A 270 9.49 -3.73 16.26
N LEU A 271 9.45 -3.30 14.98
CA LEU A 271 8.61 -2.22 14.49
C LEU A 271 7.31 -2.74 13.84
N PRO A 272 6.19 -2.02 13.99
CA PRO A 272 4.97 -2.33 13.27
C PRO A 272 5.11 -2.04 11.78
N LEU A 273 4.35 -2.80 10.97
CA LEU A 273 4.23 -2.66 9.53
C LEU A 273 2.81 -2.22 9.16
N SER A 274 2.66 -1.30 8.23
CA SER A 274 1.38 -0.90 7.62
C SER A 274 1.40 -1.21 6.13
N GLY A 275 0.32 -1.82 5.61
CA GLY A 275 0.16 -2.07 4.18
C GLY A 275 -0.36 -0.83 3.47
N HIS A 276 0.34 -0.39 2.42
CA HIS A 276 -0.07 0.73 1.58
C HIS A 276 -1.00 0.24 0.48
N THR A 277 -2.22 0.77 0.42
CA THR A 277 -3.21 0.54 -0.66
C THR A 277 -3.52 -0.95 -0.98
N ALA A 278 -3.92 -1.27 -2.21
CA ALA A 278 -4.21 -2.63 -2.73
C ALA A 278 -4.91 -3.55 -1.69
N PRO A 279 -6.13 -3.18 -1.24
CA PRO A 279 -6.74 -3.75 -0.04
C PRO A 279 -6.94 -5.27 -0.13
N THR A 280 -7.31 -5.82 -1.29
CA THR A 280 -7.51 -7.27 -1.42
C THR A 280 -6.19 -8.03 -1.24
N LEU A 281 -5.11 -7.62 -1.91
CA LEU A 281 -3.79 -8.24 -1.75
C LEU A 281 -3.31 -8.15 -0.30
N HIS A 282 -3.38 -6.96 0.28
CA HIS A 282 -2.89 -6.72 1.64
C HIS A 282 -3.78 -7.35 2.72
N SER A 283 -5.03 -7.72 2.44
CA SER A 283 -5.84 -8.49 3.40
C SER A 283 -5.20 -9.84 3.70
N HIS A 284 -4.72 -10.56 2.69
CA HIS A 284 -4.02 -11.83 2.85
C HIS A 284 -2.67 -11.68 3.56
N LEU A 285 -1.86 -10.71 3.11
CA LEU A 285 -0.54 -10.45 3.69
C LEU A 285 -0.63 -9.94 5.13
N GLY A 286 -1.60 -9.07 5.40
CA GLY A 286 -1.84 -8.52 6.74
C GLY A 286 -2.28 -9.59 7.74
N CYS A 287 -2.98 -10.62 7.28
CA CYS A 287 -3.35 -11.77 8.11
C CYS A 287 -2.21 -12.78 8.32
N ALA A 288 -1.18 -12.76 7.47
CA ALA A 288 -0.05 -13.68 7.54
C ALA A 288 1.17 -13.13 8.32
N LEU A 289 1.25 -11.81 8.56
CA LEU A 289 2.41 -11.18 9.20
C LEU A 289 2.12 -10.72 10.63
N THR A 290 3.00 -11.10 11.56
CA THR A 290 2.84 -10.83 13.01
C THR A 290 2.84 -9.35 13.35
N ARG A 291 3.70 -8.55 12.69
CA ARG A 291 3.88 -7.11 12.94
C ARG A 291 2.89 -6.22 12.20
N MET A 292 2.00 -6.79 11.41
CA MET A 292 1.01 -6.00 10.68
C MET A 292 0.08 -5.27 11.62
N ARG A 293 0.02 -3.95 11.51
CA ARG A 293 -0.80 -3.05 12.32
C ARG A 293 -2.16 -2.80 11.66
N HIS A 294 -2.16 -2.37 10.41
CA HIS A 294 -3.35 -2.10 9.61
C HIS A 294 -3.02 -2.01 8.11
N VAL A 295 -4.05 -1.91 7.29
CA VAL A 295 -3.96 -1.71 5.83
C VAL A 295 -4.63 -0.39 5.48
N GLU A 296 -4.08 0.32 4.53
CA GLU A 296 -4.68 1.49 3.94
C GLU A 296 -5.84 1.11 3.02
N PHE A 297 -7.06 1.53 3.38
CA PHE A 297 -8.22 1.43 2.51
C PHE A 297 -8.32 2.71 1.68
N PHE A 298 -7.46 2.79 0.65
CA PHE A 298 -7.32 3.98 -0.19
C PHE A 298 -8.49 4.10 -1.15
N PHE A 299 -9.06 5.30 -1.23
CA PHE A 299 -10.31 5.58 -1.96
C PHE A 299 -10.28 5.10 -3.42
N ASP A 300 -9.19 5.40 -4.16
CA ASP A 300 -9.11 5.02 -5.58
C ASP A 300 -9.02 3.50 -5.75
N HIS A 301 -8.15 2.83 -5.01
CA HIS A 301 -7.96 1.39 -5.13
C HIS A 301 -9.20 0.61 -4.67
N ALA A 302 -9.84 1.05 -3.59
CA ALA A 302 -11.09 0.47 -3.09
C ALA A 302 -12.24 0.58 -4.10
N ARG A 303 -12.21 1.62 -4.96
CA ARG A 303 -13.17 1.83 -6.06
C ARG A 303 -12.79 1.03 -7.32
N ILE A 304 -11.50 0.96 -7.66
CA ILE A 304 -10.99 0.35 -8.90
C ILE A 304 -11.01 -1.19 -8.81
N GLU A 305 -10.58 -1.78 -7.69
CA GLU A 305 -10.53 -3.24 -7.57
C GLU A 305 -11.87 -3.92 -7.95
N PRO A 306 -13.04 -3.52 -7.41
CA PRO A 306 -14.30 -4.16 -7.79
C PRO A 306 -14.76 -3.86 -9.22
N MET A 307 -14.19 -2.87 -9.92
CA MET A 307 -14.45 -2.65 -11.34
C MET A 307 -13.77 -3.72 -12.19
N LEU A 308 -12.57 -4.14 -11.80
CA LEU A 308 -11.72 -5.05 -12.57
C LEU A 308 -11.79 -6.50 -12.09
N PHE A 309 -12.14 -6.72 -10.82
CA PHE A 309 -12.12 -8.05 -10.20
C PHE A 309 -13.45 -8.37 -9.50
N ASP A 310 -13.96 -9.59 -9.69
CA ASP A 310 -14.94 -10.18 -8.77
C ASP A 310 -14.18 -10.72 -7.55
N GLY A 311 -14.78 -10.63 -6.36
CA GLY A 311 -14.16 -11.06 -5.11
C GLY A 311 -13.28 -10.00 -4.43
N ALA A 312 -13.26 -8.75 -4.92
CA ALA A 312 -12.55 -7.66 -4.27
C ALA A 312 -12.96 -7.48 -2.80
N ALA A 313 -11.98 -7.28 -1.93
CA ALA A 313 -12.18 -7.20 -0.48
C ALA A 313 -13.09 -6.04 -0.08
N ARG A 314 -13.89 -6.27 0.97
CA ARG A 314 -14.80 -5.27 1.56
C ARG A 314 -14.47 -5.09 3.03
N VAL A 315 -14.66 -3.87 3.51
CA VAL A 315 -14.50 -3.60 4.94
C VAL A 315 -15.70 -4.15 5.72
N ILE A 316 -15.41 -4.90 6.76
CA ILE A 316 -16.39 -5.45 7.71
C ILE A 316 -15.94 -5.03 9.11
N ASN A 317 -16.75 -4.22 9.79
CA ASN A 317 -16.44 -3.73 11.15
C ASN A 317 -15.02 -3.13 11.28
N GLY A 318 -14.61 -2.30 10.32
CA GLY A 318 -13.29 -1.64 10.32
C GLY A 318 -12.10 -2.54 10.02
N CYS A 319 -12.34 -3.75 9.47
CA CYS A 319 -11.30 -4.71 9.11
C CYS A 319 -11.50 -5.25 7.69
N LEU A 320 -10.43 -5.77 7.11
CA LEU A 320 -10.47 -6.64 5.93
C LEU A 320 -10.32 -8.10 6.37
N GLU A 321 -11.13 -8.97 5.78
CA GLU A 321 -11.09 -10.42 5.98
C GLU A 321 -10.80 -11.07 4.63
N PRO A 322 -9.71 -11.86 4.48
CA PRO A 322 -9.46 -12.61 3.26
C PRO A 322 -10.58 -13.63 3.01
N ASP A 323 -11.03 -13.77 1.77
CA ASP A 323 -11.98 -14.82 1.42
C ASP A 323 -11.30 -16.21 1.46
N ILE A 324 -11.55 -16.97 2.51
CA ILE A 324 -10.99 -18.32 2.68
C ILE A 324 -11.80 -19.41 1.96
N THR A 325 -12.86 -19.06 1.27
CA THR A 325 -13.68 -19.99 0.49
C THR A 325 -13.24 -20.14 -0.96
N ARG A 326 -12.41 -19.21 -1.43
CA ARG A 326 -11.83 -19.19 -2.77
C ARG A 326 -10.32 -19.42 -2.75
N PRO A 327 -9.75 -20.18 -3.70
CA PRO A 327 -8.30 -20.34 -3.79
C PRO A 327 -7.61 -19.06 -4.27
N GLY A 328 -6.33 -18.92 -3.97
CA GLY A 328 -5.53 -17.77 -4.34
C GLY A 328 -5.92 -16.53 -3.56
N LEU A 329 -5.94 -15.39 -4.25
CA LEU A 329 -6.42 -14.09 -3.77
C LEU A 329 -7.96 -14.03 -3.65
N GLY A 330 -8.68 -15.08 -4.10
CA GLY A 330 -10.13 -15.05 -4.18
C GLY A 330 -10.67 -14.18 -5.33
N LEU A 331 -9.79 -13.62 -6.16
CA LEU A 331 -10.15 -12.71 -7.25
C LEU A 331 -10.41 -13.47 -8.57
N GLU A 332 -11.38 -12.98 -9.34
CA GLU A 332 -11.56 -13.36 -10.74
C GLU A 332 -11.54 -12.11 -11.63
N PHE A 333 -10.70 -12.15 -12.68
CA PHE A 333 -10.53 -11.01 -13.57
C PHE A 333 -11.73 -10.84 -14.50
N LYS A 334 -12.35 -9.67 -14.46
CA LYS A 334 -13.52 -9.28 -15.25
C LYS A 334 -13.08 -8.73 -16.61
N SER A 335 -12.58 -9.59 -17.50
CA SER A 335 -11.99 -9.17 -18.78
C SER A 335 -12.89 -8.29 -19.64
N ALA A 336 -14.19 -8.64 -19.74
CA ALA A 336 -15.16 -7.86 -20.53
C ALA A 336 -15.41 -6.45 -19.94
N ASP A 337 -15.35 -6.29 -18.62
CA ASP A 337 -15.45 -4.98 -17.98
C ASP A 337 -14.14 -4.20 -18.14
N ALA A 338 -13.00 -4.88 -18.04
CA ALA A 338 -11.69 -4.27 -18.18
C ALA A 338 -11.41 -3.73 -19.59
N GLU A 339 -11.97 -4.35 -20.64
CA GLU A 339 -11.86 -3.86 -22.03
C GLU A 339 -12.34 -2.42 -22.20
N ARG A 340 -13.27 -1.95 -21.37
CA ARG A 340 -13.76 -0.55 -21.39
C ARG A 340 -12.71 0.46 -20.93
N TYR A 341 -11.69 -0.01 -20.24
CA TYR A 341 -10.61 0.79 -19.67
C TYR A 341 -9.24 0.45 -20.28
N ALA A 342 -9.21 -0.43 -21.30
CA ALA A 342 -7.96 -0.81 -21.97
C ALA A 342 -7.31 0.40 -22.65
N ALA A 343 -6.00 0.62 -22.38
CA ALA A 343 -5.18 1.70 -22.91
C ALA A 343 -4.25 1.23 -24.02
#